data_c8921214c50560e8f6f9c47e30d6c5dc
#
_entry.id   c8921214c50560e8f6f9c47e30d6c5dc
#
_cell.length_a   1.000
_cell.length_b   1.000
_cell.length_c   1.000
_cell.angle_alpha   90.00
_cell.angle_beta   90.00
_cell.angle_gamma   90.00
#
_symmetry.space_group_name_H-M   'P 1'
#
loop_
_entity.id
_entity.type
_entity.pdbx_description
1 polymer ?
#
loop_
_entity_poly.entity_id
_entity_poly.type
_entity_poly.pdbx_seq_one_letter_code
_entity_poly.pdbx_strand_id
1 'polypeptide(L)'
;ANGQQWQSLVPESVLQEYKNPSTPLNALRYPNVNWFEELSNPFAPSATANMNVSGGTEFAKYFMALGYQYDGSFFNQRKEGYYDLRYYNHLMNYRINLDFNLTKTTTLALNVGGSLNLRNRPNSSPWRDFYATSGAKFPAYFPEWVLEQVPDLRYPDATGIRFADKLTEYTGNPYNTMNA
;
A
#
# COMPACT_ATOMS: atom_id res chain seq x y z
N ALA A 1 35.12 22.54 8.42
CA ALA A 1 34.00 22.65 7.49
C ALA A 1 32.81 23.20 8.24
N ASN A 2 32.40 24.39 7.89
CA ASN A 2 31.50 25.26 8.67
C ASN A 2 30.05 24.74 8.65
N GLY A 3 29.54 24.35 9.80
CA GLY A 3 28.13 24.01 10.01
C GLY A 3 27.10 25.16 9.86
N GLN A 4 27.55 26.30 9.32
CA GLN A 4 26.71 27.50 9.11
C GLN A 4 25.96 27.53 7.77
N GLN A 5 26.27 26.68 6.82
CA GLN A 5 25.67 26.76 5.48
C GLN A 5 24.19 26.35 5.42
N TRP A 6 23.71 25.53 6.33
CA TRP A 6 22.29 25.09 6.32
C TRP A 6 21.33 26.11 6.93
N GLN A 7 21.78 26.88 7.91
CA GLN A 7 20.98 27.93 8.56
C GLN A 7 20.71 29.15 7.64
N SER A 8 21.51 29.32 6.56
CA SER A 8 21.31 30.42 5.63
C SER A 8 20.29 30.14 4.52
N LEU A 9 19.87 28.89 4.32
CA LEU A 9 18.95 28.53 3.23
C LEU A 9 17.48 28.79 3.58
N VAL A 10 17.12 28.63 4.85
CA VAL A 10 15.74 28.87 5.32
C VAL A 10 15.80 29.75 6.57
N PRO A 11 15.25 30.97 6.55
CA PRO A 11 15.18 31.83 7.73
C PRO A 11 14.48 31.16 8.91
N GLU A 12 14.96 31.39 10.13
CA GLU A 12 14.36 30.83 11.35
C GLU A 12 12.88 31.20 11.50
N SER A 13 12.49 32.39 11.06
CA SER A 13 11.08 32.81 11.03
C SER A 13 10.20 31.90 10.19
N VAL A 14 10.71 31.39 9.08
CA VAL A 14 10.00 30.44 8.22
C VAL A 14 9.93 29.06 8.88
N LEU A 15 11.00 28.61 9.55
CA LEU A 15 10.98 27.35 10.30
C LEU A 15 9.99 27.36 11.45
N GLN A 16 9.82 28.52 12.10
CA GLN A 16 8.82 28.68 13.15
C GLN A 16 7.40 28.60 12.62
N GLU A 17 7.13 29.16 11.44
CA GLU A 17 5.82 29.01 10.78
C GLU A 17 5.50 27.55 10.41
N TYR A 18 6.48 26.74 10.02
CA TYR A 18 6.29 25.30 9.84
C TYR A 18 5.95 24.57 11.15
N LYS A 19 6.55 24.99 12.27
CA LYS A 19 6.30 24.34 13.58
C LYS A 19 5.01 24.81 14.22
N ASN A 20 4.76 26.12 14.21
CA ASN A 20 3.65 26.77 14.86
C ASN A 20 3.12 27.89 13.95
N PRO A 21 2.25 27.59 13.01
CA PRO A 21 1.73 28.58 12.09
C PRO A 21 0.95 29.67 12.81
N SER A 22 1.27 30.94 12.53
CA SER A 22 0.66 32.10 13.19
C SER A 22 -0.78 32.34 12.74
N THR A 23 -1.17 31.88 11.57
CA THR A 23 -2.52 32.02 11.03
C THR A 23 -2.95 30.73 10.30
N PRO A 24 -4.28 30.50 10.12
CA PRO A 24 -4.77 29.37 9.31
C PRO A 24 -4.22 29.37 7.87
N LEU A 25 -4.01 30.56 7.29
CA LEU A 25 -3.42 30.68 5.96
C LEU A 25 -1.94 30.26 5.95
N ASN A 26 -1.19 30.61 6.99
CA ASN A 26 0.19 30.19 7.13
C ASN A 26 0.32 28.68 7.38
N ALA A 27 -0.64 28.06 8.04
CA ALA A 27 -0.71 26.61 8.17
C ALA A 27 -0.82 25.89 6.82
N LEU A 28 -1.46 26.50 5.84
CA LEU A 28 -1.52 25.96 4.47
C LEU A 28 -0.27 26.31 3.66
N ARG A 29 0.32 27.47 3.90
CA ARG A 29 1.52 27.94 3.21
C ARG A 29 2.79 27.22 3.68
N TYR A 30 2.84 26.84 4.95
CA TYR A 30 3.95 26.16 5.61
C TYR A 30 3.46 24.88 6.29
N PRO A 31 2.97 23.88 5.52
CA PRO A 31 2.36 22.69 6.09
C PRO A 31 3.42 21.80 6.72
N ASN A 32 3.20 21.42 7.97
CA ASN A 32 4.02 20.42 8.66
C ASN A 32 3.37 19.04 8.54
N VAL A 33 3.53 18.41 7.40
CA VAL A 33 2.96 17.09 7.11
C VAL A 33 3.99 16.00 7.35
N ASN A 34 3.68 15.06 8.22
CA ASN A 34 4.45 13.83 8.32
C ASN A 34 3.99 12.86 7.22
N TRP A 35 4.58 12.99 6.06
CA TRP A 35 4.25 12.17 4.90
C TRP A 35 4.43 10.67 5.14
N PHE A 36 5.32 10.31 6.07
CA PHE A 36 5.49 8.91 6.43
C PHE A 36 4.22 8.35 7.10
N GLU A 37 3.67 9.08 8.06
CA GLU A 37 2.43 8.68 8.73
C GLU A 37 1.22 8.77 7.78
N GLU A 38 1.18 9.78 6.93
CA GLU A 38 0.09 9.98 5.98
C GLU A 38 0.02 8.86 4.93
N LEU A 39 1.17 8.40 4.43
CA LEU A 39 1.27 7.44 3.34
C LEU A 39 1.41 5.99 3.80
N SER A 40 1.58 5.74 5.09
CA SER A 40 1.75 4.39 5.62
C SER A 40 0.70 4.02 6.66
N ASN A 41 0.35 2.75 6.68
CA ASN A 41 -0.40 2.14 7.78
C ASN A 41 0.57 1.73 8.89
N PRO A 42 0.16 1.73 10.15
CA PRO A 42 1.03 1.33 11.26
C PRO A 42 1.42 -0.14 11.22
N PHE A 43 0.73 -0.95 10.41
CA PHE A 43 1.02 -2.37 10.22
C PHE A 43 0.60 -2.84 8.82
N ALA A 44 1.30 -3.84 8.30
CA ALA A 44 0.90 -4.59 7.12
C ALA A 44 0.18 -5.87 7.57
N PRO A 45 -1.10 -6.06 7.24
CA PRO A 45 -1.83 -7.26 7.62
C PRO A 45 -1.31 -8.46 6.84
N SER A 46 -1.04 -9.57 7.52
CA SER A 46 -0.78 -10.86 6.89
C SER A 46 -1.53 -11.97 7.62
N ALA A 47 -1.93 -12.98 6.89
CA ALA A 47 -2.59 -14.15 7.43
C ALA A 47 -2.14 -15.41 6.70
N THR A 48 -1.93 -16.49 7.45
CA THR A 48 -1.61 -17.80 6.88
C THR A 48 -2.49 -18.86 7.51
N ALA A 49 -3.08 -19.70 6.68
CA ALA A 49 -3.86 -20.85 7.10
C ALA A 49 -3.39 -22.11 6.37
N ASN A 50 -3.17 -23.17 7.11
CA ASN A 50 -2.79 -24.47 6.54
C ASN A 50 -3.69 -25.57 7.10
N MET A 51 -4.15 -26.43 6.22
CA MET A 51 -4.94 -27.60 6.57
C MET A 51 -4.37 -28.81 5.85
N ASN A 52 -4.29 -29.92 6.53
CA ASN A 52 -3.98 -31.20 5.90
C ASN A 52 -4.86 -32.31 6.46
N VAL A 53 -5.08 -33.30 5.62
CA VAL A 53 -5.84 -34.49 5.95
C VAL A 53 -5.13 -35.68 5.32
N SER A 54 -4.96 -36.74 6.07
CA SER A 54 -4.38 -37.97 5.59
C SER A 54 -5.09 -39.18 6.17
N GLY A 55 -5.07 -40.24 5.46
CA GLY A 55 -5.68 -41.51 5.89
C GLY A 55 -5.42 -42.63 4.91
N GLY A 56 -5.96 -43.77 5.17
CA GLY A 56 -5.84 -44.87 4.25
C GLY A 56 -6.20 -46.23 4.83
N THR A 57 -6.18 -47.19 3.95
CA THR A 57 -6.32 -48.61 4.21
C THR A 57 -5.12 -49.37 3.60
N GLU A 58 -5.06 -50.69 3.70
CA GLU A 58 -4.04 -51.48 3.00
C GLU A 58 -4.15 -51.32 1.46
N PHE A 59 -5.34 -51.06 0.96
CA PHE A 59 -5.58 -50.88 -0.48
C PHE A 59 -5.26 -49.45 -0.95
N ALA A 60 -5.62 -48.41 -0.21
CA ALA A 60 -5.47 -47.01 -0.65
C ALA A 60 -5.00 -46.12 0.49
N LYS A 61 -4.07 -45.23 0.19
CA LYS A 61 -3.59 -44.16 1.09
C LYS A 61 -3.78 -42.83 0.41
N TYR A 62 -4.13 -41.83 1.21
CA TYR A 62 -4.28 -40.48 0.72
C TYR A 62 -3.65 -39.44 1.66
N PHE A 63 -3.17 -38.38 1.06
CA PHE A 63 -2.72 -37.18 1.75
C PHE A 63 -3.23 -35.98 0.94
N MET A 64 -3.92 -35.06 1.59
CA MET A 64 -4.35 -33.80 1.00
C MET A 64 -3.87 -32.66 1.86
N ALA A 65 -3.35 -31.59 1.25
CA ALA A 65 -2.96 -30.37 1.92
C ALA A 65 -3.46 -29.15 1.16
N LEU A 66 -3.93 -28.17 1.90
CA LEU A 66 -4.34 -26.87 1.42
C LEU A 66 -3.63 -25.81 2.25
N GLY A 67 -2.95 -24.88 1.60
CA GLY A 67 -2.33 -23.71 2.20
C GLY A 67 -2.92 -22.45 1.61
N TYR A 68 -3.15 -21.45 2.43
CA TYR A 68 -3.56 -20.12 2.02
C TYR A 68 -2.71 -19.08 2.75
N GLN A 69 -2.25 -18.09 2.00
CA GLN A 69 -1.52 -16.95 2.52
C GLN A 69 -2.10 -15.67 1.95
N TYR A 70 -2.31 -14.70 2.81
CA TYR A 70 -2.67 -13.34 2.46
C TYR A 70 -1.60 -12.38 2.97
N ASP A 71 -1.13 -11.49 2.09
CA ASP A 71 -0.24 -10.40 2.44
C ASP A 71 -0.85 -9.09 1.95
N GLY A 72 -1.10 -8.19 2.88
CA GLY A 72 -1.60 -6.84 2.60
C GLY A 72 -0.48 -5.83 2.53
N SER A 73 -0.84 -4.58 2.27
CA SER A 73 0.11 -3.47 2.15
C SER A 73 0.31 -2.72 3.46
N PHE A 74 1.52 -2.30 3.66
CA PHE A 74 1.89 -1.26 4.60
C PHE A 74 1.52 0.14 4.09
N PHE A 75 1.39 0.36 2.77
CA PHE A 75 1.04 1.64 2.19
C PHE A 75 -0.46 1.94 2.33
N ASN A 76 -0.77 3.21 2.62
CA ASN A 76 -2.14 3.73 2.71
C ASN A 76 -2.71 4.00 1.30
N GLN A 77 -2.96 2.94 0.56
CA GLN A 77 -3.52 2.97 -0.78
C GLN A 77 -5.03 2.73 -0.76
N ARG A 78 -5.74 3.28 -1.73
CA ARG A 78 -7.21 3.23 -1.81
C ARG A 78 -7.70 2.49 -3.05
N LYS A 79 -8.97 2.15 -3.01
CA LYS A 79 -9.72 1.73 -4.18
C LYS A 79 -10.45 2.94 -4.74
N GLU A 80 -10.19 3.29 -6.00
CA GLU A 80 -10.84 4.39 -6.70
C GLU A 80 -11.70 3.87 -7.86
N GLY A 81 -13.01 4.02 -7.72
CA GLY A 81 -13.95 3.63 -8.75
C GLY A 81 -13.75 2.18 -9.23
N TYR A 82 -13.32 2.04 -10.47
CA TYR A 82 -13.05 0.73 -11.09
C TYR A 82 -11.62 0.21 -10.83
N TYR A 83 -10.73 1.04 -10.30
CA TYR A 83 -9.33 0.69 -10.09
C TYR A 83 -9.09 0.40 -8.61
N ASP A 84 -8.43 -0.72 -8.34
CA ASP A 84 -7.98 -1.07 -6.99
C ASP A 84 -6.46 -0.85 -6.92
N LEU A 85 -6.06 0.26 -6.31
CA LEU A 85 -4.66 0.67 -6.21
C LEU A 85 -3.94 0.02 -5.03
N ARG A 86 -4.67 -0.70 -4.16
CA ARG A 86 -4.09 -1.35 -3.00
C ARG A 86 -3.17 -2.50 -3.41
N TYR A 87 -2.04 -2.59 -2.74
CA TYR A 87 -1.18 -3.76 -2.87
C TYR A 87 -1.70 -4.89 -1.98
N TYR A 88 -1.95 -6.05 -2.55
CA TYR A 88 -2.24 -7.27 -1.81
C TYR A 88 -1.86 -8.51 -2.63
N ASN A 89 -1.61 -9.59 -1.92
CA ASN A 89 -1.29 -10.89 -2.49
C ASN A 89 -2.07 -11.99 -1.80
N HIS A 90 -2.75 -12.84 -2.58
CA HIS A 90 -3.38 -14.07 -2.12
C HIS A 90 -2.67 -15.23 -2.79
N LEU A 91 -2.08 -16.09 -2.02
CA LEU A 91 -1.43 -17.30 -2.48
C LEU A 91 -2.18 -18.52 -1.92
N MET A 92 -2.67 -19.36 -2.80
CA MET A 92 -3.29 -20.64 -2.45
C MET A 92 -2.44 -21.77 -3.02
N ASN A 93 -2.11 -22.74 -2.20
CA ASN A 93 -1.38 -23.94 -2.60
C ASN A 93 -2.22 -25.16 -2.25
N TYR A 94 -2.24 -26.14 -3.14
CA TYR A 94 -2.87 -27.42 -2.86
C TYR A 94 -1.97 -28.59 -3.27
N ARG A 95 -2.09 -29.69 -2.55
CA ARG A 95 -1.41 -30.95 -2.84
C ARG A 95 -2.30 -32.12 -2.52
N ILE A 96 -2.38 -33.08 -3.43
CA ILE A 96 -3.11 -34.32 -3.29
C ILE A 96 -2.17 -35.45 -3.69
N ASN A 97 -1.93 -36.39 -2.79
CA ASN A 97 -1.18 -37.61 -3.05
C ASN A 97 -2.12 -38.79 -2.78
N LEU A 98 -2.21 -39.68 -3.74
CA LEU A 98 -3.02 -40.90 -3.68
C LEU A 98 -2.16 -42.09 -4.07
N ASP A 99 -2.09 -43.08 -3.22
CA ASP A 99 -1.38 -44.35 -3.49
C ASP A 99 -2.37 -45.49 -3.42
N PHE A 100 -2.43 -46.30 -4.47
CA PHE A 100 -3.30 -47.46 -4.60
C PHE A 100 -2.49 -48.73 -4.77
N ASN A 101 -2.61 -49.66 -3.88
CA ASN A 101 -2.03 -51.00 -4.00
C ASN A 101 -2.95 -51.88 -4.84
N LEU A 102 -2.76 -51.86 -6.17
CA LEU A 102 -3.63 -52.59 -7.13
C LEU A 102 -3.48 -54.09 -6.98
N THR A 103 -2.25 -54.54 -6.74
CA THR A 103 -1.91 -55.94 -6.44
C THR A 103 -0.81 -55.98 -5.40
N LYS A 104 -0.38 -57.19 -4.97
CA LYS A 104 0.75 -57.35 -4.03
C LYS A 104 2.07 -56.82 -4.57
N THR A 105 2.18 -56.65 -5.88
CA THR A 105 3.43 -56.24 -6.57
C THR A 105 3.26 -54.96 -7.37
N THR A 106 2.06 -54.37 -7.42
CA THR A 106 1.77 -53.20 -8.26
C THR A 106 1.13 -52.11 -7.45
N THR A 107 1.73 -50.94 -7.40
CA THR A 107 1.21 -49.74 -6.77
C THR A 107 1.03 -48.64 -7.81
N LEU A 108 -0.10 -47.97 -7.80
CA LEU A 108 -0.35 -46.74 -8.59
C LEU A 108 -0.25 -45.55 -7.66
N ALA A 109 0.65 -44.61 -7.94
CA ALA A 109 0.80 -43.37 -7.25
C ALA A 109 0.34 -42.22 -8.12
N LEU A 110 -0.58 -41.38 -7.60
CA LEU A 110 -1.07 -40.16 -8.24
C LEU A 110 -0.72 -38.98 -7.34
N ASN A 111 0.08 -38.05 -7.85
CA ASN A 111 0.47 -36.84 -7.17
C ASN A 111 0.02 -35.63 -7.99
N VAL A 112 -0.86 -34.82 -7.40
CA VAL A 112 -1.37 -33.58 -7.99
C VAL A 112 -1.07 -32.44 -7.06
N GLY A 113 -0.53 -31.36 -7.59
CA GLY A 113 -0.27 -30.15 -6.82
C GLY A 113 -0.27 -28.93 -7.70
N GLY A 114 -0.59 -27.81 -7.11
CA GLY A 114 -0.60 -26.54 -7.81
C GLY A 114 -0.67 -25.36 -6.85
N SER A 115 -0.52 -24.18 -7.44
CA SER A 115 -0.66 -22.92 -6.74
C SER A 115 -1.46 -21.92 -7.58
N LEU A 116 -2.27 -21.12 -6.89
CA LEU A 116 -2.96 -19.98 -7.45
C LEU A 116 -2.46 -18.72 -6.72
N ASN A 117 -1.95 -17.77 -7.48
CA ASN A 117 -1.48 -16.49 -6.94
C ASN A 117 -2.29 -15.35 -7.57
N LEU A 118 -3.07 -14.67 -6.73
CA LEU A 118 -3.79 -13.45 -7.09
C LEU A 118 -3.08 -12.27 -6.43
N ARG A 119 -2.40 -11.48 -7.25
CA ARG A 119 -1.67 -10.30 -6.81
C ARG A 119 -2.26 -9.06 -7.44
N ASN A 120 -2.56 -8.08 -6.61
CA ASN A 120 -2.83 -6.72 -7.04
C ASN A 120 -1.66 -5.81 -6.67
N ARG A 121 -1.27 -4.94 -7.56
CA ARG A 121 -0.22 -3.94 -7.31
C ARG A 121 -0.45 -2.72 -8.19
N PRO A 122 -0.14 -1.52 -7.70
CA PRO A 122 -0.18 -0.33 -8.52
C PRO A 122 0.88 -0.43 -9.64
N ASN A 123 0.65 0.31 -10.72
CA ASN A 123 1.59 0.38 -11.83
C ASN A 123 2.85 1.20 -11.49
N SER A 124 2.75 2.11 -10.52
CA SER A 124 3.87 2.89 -9.99
C SER A 124 4.68 2.07 -8.98
N SER A 125 5.86 2.58 -8.61
CA SER A 125 6.65 2.03 -7.52
C SER A 125 6.35 2.78 -6.23
N PRO A 126 5.52 2.25 -5.31
CA PRO A 126 5.17 2.95 -4.08
C PRO A 126 6.39 3.33 -3.23
N TRP A 127 7.45 2.50 -3.27
CA TRP A 127 8.70 2.79 -2.57
C TRP A 127 9.41 4.02 -3.12
N ARG A 128 9.50 4.16 -4.44
CA ARG A 128 10.10 5.33 -5.06
C ARG A 128 9.33 6.59 -4.70
N ASP A 129 8.01 6.52 -4.77
CA ASP A 129 7.13 7.66 -4.52
C ASP A 129 7.17 8.04 -3.03
N PHE A 130 7.21 7.05 -2.15
CA PHE A 130 7.37 7.23 -0.71
C PHE A 130 8.69 7.92 -0.35
N TYR A 131 9.82 7.50 -0.92
CA TYR A 131 11.11 8.16 -0.69
C TYR A 131 11.22 9.53 -1.36
N ALA A 132 10.49 9.78 -2.44
CA ALA A 132 10.45 11.08 -3.10
C ALA A 132 9.68 12.15 -2.29
N THR A 133 8.92 11.76 -1.26
CA THR A 133 8.10 12.66 -0.45
C THR A 133 8.89 13.58 0.48
N SER A 134 10.16 13.30 0.72
CA SER A 134 11.01 14.09 1.64
C SER A 134 11.11 15.58 1.30
N GLY A 135 10.79 15.96 0.07
CA GLY A 135 10.77 17.35 -0.40
C GLY A 135 9.35 17.95 -0.55
N ALA A 136 8.31 17.19 -0.24
CA ALA A 136 6.94 17.66 -0.41
C ALA A 136 6.59 18.75 0.60
N LYS A 137 6.12 19.91 0.09
CA LYS A 137 5.83 21.12 0.86
C LYS A 137 4.34 21.48 0.86
N PHE A 138 3.47 20.52 0.58
CA PHE A 138 2.04 20.75 0.45
C PHE A 138 1.26 20.14 1.59
N PRO A 139 0.10 20.69 1.95
CA PRO A 139 -0.83 20.01 2.83
C PRO A 139 -1.33 18.74 2.12
N ALA A 140 -1.59 17.68 2.87
CA ALA A 140 -2.17 16.47 2.32
C ALA A 140 -3.54 16.74 1.71
N TYR A 141 -4.34 17.56 2.38
CA TYR A 141 -5.70 17.94 2.00
C TYR A 141 -5.90 19.45 2.14
N PHE A 142 -6.75 20.00 1.28
CA PHE A 142 -7.23 21.38 1.47
C PHE A 142 -8.53 21.41 2.26
N PRO A 143 -8.66 22.32 3.26
CA PRO A 143 -9.94 22.59 3.90
C PRO A 143 -10.98 23.11 2.92
N GLU A 144 -12.27 22.84 3.18
CA GLU A 144 -13.38 23.24 2.30
C GLU A 144 -13.41 24.75 2.04
N TRP A 145 -13.12 25.59 3.04
CA TRP A 145 -13.11 27.04 2.88
C TRP A 145 -12.08 27.56 1.86
N VAL A 146 -10.97 26.83 1.65
CA VAL A 146 -9.98 27.15 0.60
C VAL A 146 -10.53 26.76 -0.76
N LEU A 147 -11.19 25.61 -0.84
CA LEU A 147 -11.75 25.10 -2.08
C LEU A 147 -12.93 25.92 -2.60
N GLU A 148 -13.65 26.59 -1.70
CA GLU A 148 -14.71 27.55 -2.06
C GLU A 148 -14.14 28.81 -2.73
N GLN A 149 -12.98 29.26 -2.27
CA GLN A 149 -12.31 30.46 -2.82
C GLN A 149 -11.54 30.18 -4.12
N VAL A 150 -11.10 28.95 -4.34
CA VAL A 150 -10.30 28.54 -5.49
C VAL A 150 -10.95 27.33 -6.18
N PRO A 151 -11.96 27.54 -7.02
CA PRO A 151 -12.73 26.47 -7.65
C PRO A 151 -11.90 25.47 -8.45
N ASP A 152 -10.76 25.90 -9.03
CA ASP A 152 -9.86 25.05 -9.80
C ASP A 152 -9.12 23.99 -8.95
N LEU A 153 -9.10 24.18 -7.63
CA LEU A 153 -8.59 23.17 -6.70
C LEU A 153 -9.63 22.07 -6.41
N ARG A 154 -10.85 22.21 -6.90
CA ARG A 154 -11.92 21.22 -6.74
C ARG A 154 -11.69 20.02 -7.63
N TYR A 155 -10.82 19.13 -7.16
CA TYR A 155 -10.66 17.80 -7.73
C TYR A 155 -11.15 16.77 -6.71
N PRO A 156 -12.44 16.41 -6.72
CA PRO A 156 -12.90 15.31 -5.91
C PRO A 156 -12.32 14.01 -6.48
N ASP A 157 -11.69 13.22 -5.65
CA ASP A 157 -11.49 11.82 -5.97
C ASP A 157 -12.84 11.07 -5.92
N ALA A 158 -12.82 9.77 -6.22
CA ALA A 158 -14.02 8.93 -6.15
C ALA A 158 -14.66 8.84 -4.76
N THR A 159 -13.95 9.24 -3.70
CA THR A 159 -14.43 9.27 -2.31
C THR A 159 -14.91 10.65 -1.87
N GLY A 160 -14.80 11.68 -2.72
CA GLY A 160 -15.12 13.06 -2.41
C GLY A 160 -14.02 13.80 -1.66
N ILE A 161 -12.87 13.19 -1.41
CA ILE A 161 -11.70 13.83 -0.81
C ILE A 161 -11.00 14.65 -1.89
N ARG A 162 -10.55 15.85 -1.53
CA ARG A 162 -9.92 16.79 -2.45
C ARG A 162 -8.46 16.98 -2.10
N PHE A 163 -7.60 16.65 -3.02
CA PHE A 163 -6.16 16.69 -2.85
C PHE A 163 -5.55 17.96 -3.44
N ALA A 164 -4.48 18.43 -2.82
CA ALA A 164 -3.76 19.62 -3.20
C ALA A 164 -2.82 19.38 -4.40
N ASP A 165 -3.32 18.87 -5.50
CA ASP A 165 -2.47 18.38 -6.61
C ASP A 165 -2.14 19.44 -7.66
N LYS A 166 -3.01 20.41 -7.90
CA LYS A 166 -2.84 21.37 -9.02
C LYS A 166 -1.88 22.52 -8.76
N LEU A 167 -1.35 22.68 -7.56
CA LEU A 167 -0.43 23.80 -7.26
C LEU A 167 1.01 23.56 -7.71
N THR A 168 1.31 22.43 -8.33
CA THR A 168 2.68 22.06 -8.65
C THR A 168 2.81 21.42 -10.01
N GLU A 169 3.40 22.15 -10.92
CA GLU A 169 3.80 21.64 -12.22
C GLU A 169 4.95 20.62 -12.16
N TYR A 170 5.65 20.49 -11.03
CA TYR A 170 6.89 19.71 -10.93
C TYR A 170 6.92 18.60 -9.86
N THR A 171 6.07 18.67 -8.87
CA THR A 171 5.98 17.62 -7.83
C THR A 171 4.54 17.46 -7.41
N GLY A 172 3.87 16.42 -7.88
CA GLY A 172 2.51 16.08 -7.48
C GLY A 172 2.38 15.86 -5.98
N ASN A 173 1.17 15.92 -5.46
CA ASN A 173 0.89 15.51 -4.09
C ASN A 173 1.29 14.04 -3.93
N PRO A 174 2.17 13.69 -2.95
CA PRO A 174 2.65 12.33 -2.77
C PRO A 174 1.54 11.31 -2.59
N TYR A 175 0.45 11.70 -1.95
CA TYR A 175 -0.71 10.85 -1.78
C TYR A 175 -1.37 10.50 -3.11
N ASN A 176 -1.56 11.48 -3.99
CA ASN A 176 -2.11 11.24 -5.34
C ASN A 176 -1.16 10.39 -6.18
N THR A 177 0.14 10.69 -6.14
CA THR A 177 1.14 9.92 -6.90
C THR A 177 1.15 8.45 -6.48
N MET A 178 0.96 8.17 -5.21
CA MET A 178 0.91 6.80 -4.69
C MET A 178 -0.40 6.08 -5.03
N ASN A 179 -1.48 6.85 -5.28
CA ASN A 179 -2.82 6.34 -5.58
C ASN A 179 -3.25 6.57 -7.05
N ALA A 180 -2.30 6.86 -7.94
CA ALA A 180 -2.55 7.10 -9.37
C ALA A 180 -2.41 5.84 -10.26
#